data_aa0f4653832fb85eb138e13cfa37524a
#
_entry.id   aa0f4653832fb85eb138e13cfa37524a
#
_cell.length_a   1.000
_cell.length_b   1.000
_cell.length_c   1.000
_cell.angle_alpha   90.00
_cell.angle_beta   90.00
_cell.angle_gamma   90.00
#
_symmetry.space_group_name_H-M   'P 1'
#
loop_
_entity.id
_entity.type
_entity.pdbx_description
1 polymer ?
#
loop_
_entity_poly.entity_id
_entity_poly.type
_entity_poly.pdbx_seq_one_letter_code
_entity_poly.pdbx_strand_id
1 'polypeptide(L)'
;MKTVNRFILYPALFVIAILLGACERIVITPSAPAPTIVIAPLLIEDTPLPSFVQPTSLPITPTIDPVYFRDEFDDVLGGGWTWLREIPGQWSLEKVPGSLRIAGGRGSVNAETMTNILLRPAPAGDFQIQTLLTFEPDQNHQFAGLVIYQDNNNFIQAGQAYCRGGGCVSRGIYMNHYGKGLIVPPNFAQVYKNNVVVLRLVRKGTSYIFEISGDGKVFYKVGSHESDMTPLQIGVLAGQNVDGISTTVPAVFDYFEVSSP
;
A
#
# COMPACT_ATOMS: atom_id res chain seq x y z
N MET A 1 55.36 9.64 -36.06
CA MET A 1 54.42 10.79 -36.18
C MET A 1 53.60 10.84 -34.88
N LYS A 2 53.85 11.87 -34.05
CA LYS A 2 53.17 12.08 -32.74
C LYS A 2 52.02 13.05 -32.97
N THR A 3 50.82 12.63 -32.65
CA THR A 3 49.63 13.51 -32.69
C THR A 3 49.29 13.94 -31.23
N VAL A 4 49.41 15.24 -31.01
CA VAL A 4 49.17 15.89 -29.73
C VAL A 4 47.69 16.24 -29.64
N ASN A 5 46.98 15.69 -28.65
CA ASN A 5 45.62 16.09 -28.32
C ASN A 5 45.64 17.32 -27.38
N ARG A 6 45.07 18.42 -27.88
CA ARG A 6 44.88 19.68 -27.12
C ARG A 6 43.62 19.56 -26.27
N PHE A 7 43.81 19.65 -24.94
CA PHE A 7 42.73 19.92 -23.99
C PHE A 7 42.36 21.40 -24.05
N ILE A 8 41.10 21.66 -24.31
CA ILE A 8 40.48 22.98 -24.20
C ILE A 8 39.89 23.08 -22.81
N LEU A 9 40.50 23.89 -21.93
CA LEU A 9 39.95 24.31 -20.63
C LEU A 9 38.94 25.44 -20.88
N TYR A 10 37.67 25.27 -20.49
CA TYR A 10 36.72 26.37 -20.35
C TYR A 10 36.73 26.85 -18.89
N PRO A 11 36.90 28.13 -18.62
CA PRO A 11 36.70 28.68 -17.27
C PRO A 11 35.25 28.93 -16.99
N ALA A 12 34.69 28.27 -15.96
CA ALA A 12 33.37 28.54 -15.44
C ALA A 12 33.40 29.86 -14.65
N LEU A 13 32.72 30.86 -15.16
CA LEU A 13 32.44 32.10 -14.42
C LEU A 13 31.34 31.84 -13.39
N PHE A 14 31.72 31.87 -12.12
CA PHE A 14 30.76 31.90 -11.00
C PHE A 14 30.23 33.34 -10.83
N VAL A 15 28.96 33.55 -11.15
CA VAL A 15 28.23 34.78 -10.81
C VAL A 15 27.54 34.53 -9.47
N ILE A 16 28.08 35.12 -8.40
CA ILE A 16 27.44 35.16 -7.08
C ILE A 16 26.45 36.32 -7.08
N ALA A 17 25.16 36.07 -7.14
CA ALA A 17 24.11 37.04 -6.91
C ALA A 17 23.81 37.09 -5.40
N ILE A 18 24.24 38.18 -4.75
CA ILE A 18 23.88 38.49 -3.35
C ILE A 18 22.48 39.07 -3.37
N LEU A 19 21.50 38.29 -2.93
CA LEU A 19 20.15 38.78 -2.63
C LEU A 19 20.11 39.33 -1.19
N LEU A 20 20.10 40.64 -1.05
CA LEU A 20 19.78 41.34 0.18
C LEU A 20 18.29 41.15 0.50
N GLY A 21 17.99 40.31 1.47
CA GLY A 21 16.65 40.12 2.02
C GLY A 21 16.22 41.33 2.84
N ALA A 22 15.18 42.00 2.42
CA ALA A 22 14.47 43.00 3.20
C ALA A 22 13.71 42.30 4.34
N CYS A 23 14.07 42.67 5.60
CA CYS A 23 13.27 42.30 6.78
C CYS A 23 12.02 43.17 6.83
N GLU A 24 10.87 42.65 6.44
CA GLU A 24 9.58 43.29 6.76
C GLU A 24 9.26 43.04 8.24
N ARG A 25 9.12 44.13 8.98
CA ARG A 25 8.65 44.14 10.36
C ARG A 25 7.16 43.81 10.38
N ILE A 26 6.80 42.65 10.95
CA ILE A 26 5.41 42.32 11.27
C ILE A 26 4.97 43.26 12.43
N VAL A 27 4.08 44.19 12.14
CA VAL A 27 3.40 45.02 13.15
C VAL A 27 2.21 44.22 13.68
N ILE A 28 2.32 43.72 14.91
CA ILE A 28 1.21 43.07 15.59
C ILE A 28 0.31 44.16 16.15
N THR A 29 -0.86 44.36 15.53
CA THR A 29 -1.95 45.20 16.06
C THR A 29 -2.62 44.41 17.21
N PRO A 30 -2.81 45.05 18.39
CA PRO A 30 -3.54 44.40 19.48
C PRO A 30 -5.01 44.19 19.10
N SER A 31 -5.49 42.97 19.27
CA SER A 31 -6.88 42.59 19.06
C SER A 31 -7.79 43.28 20.08
N ALA A 32 -8.92 43.81 19.60
CA ALA A 32 -9.94 44.40 20.46
C ALA A 32 -10.51 43.37 21.46
N PRO A 33 -10.87 43.80 22.69
CA PRO A 33 -11.44 42.90 23.68
C PRO A 33 -12.79 42.37 23.19
N ALA A 34 -13.00 41.06 23.41
CA ALA A 34 -14.25 40.38 23.08
C ALA A 34 -15.43 40.96 23.88
N PRO A 35 -16.63 41.03 23.28
CA PRO A 35 -17.82 41.53 23.98
C PRO A 35 -18.20 40.60 25.14
N THR A 36 -18.38 41.17 26.32
CA THR A 36 -18.88 40.45 27.50
C THR A 36 -20.37 40.11 27.31
N ILE A 37 -20.70 38.86 27.17
CA ILE A 37 -22.09 38.40 27.11
C ILE A 37 -22.62 38.37 28.54
N VAL A 38 -23.55 39.24 28.85
CA VAL A 38 -24.33 39.21 30.11
C VAL A 38 -25.45 38.18 29.95
N ILE A 39 -25.29 37.01 30.56
CA ILE A 39 -26.34 35.99 30.59
C ILE A 39 -27.33 36.37 31.70
N ALA A 40 -28.54 36.77 31.31
CA ALA A 40 -29.64 36.95 32.26
C ALA A 40 -30.10 35.54 32.78
N PRO A 41 -30.42 35.39 34.06
CA PRO A 41 -30.92 34.11 34.58
C PRO A 41 -32.29 33.81 33.95
N LEU A 42 -32.36 32.72 33.17
CA LEU A 42 -33.65 32.15 32.73
C LEU A 42 -34.30 31.45 33.93
N LEU A 43 -35.50 31.91 34.30
CA LEU A 43 -36.38 31.17 35.20
C LEU A 43 -36.81 29.88 34.51
N ILE A 44 -36.31 28.74 34.98
CA ILE A 44 -36.72 27.43 34.51
C ILE A 44 -38.04 27.10 35.23
N GLU A 45 -39.16 27.15 34.50
CA GLU A 45 -40.40 26.50 34.94
C GLU A 45 -40.19 24.98 34.93
N ASP A 46 -40.45 24.34 36.05
CA ASP A 46 -40.43 22.88 36.22
C ASP A 46 -41.57 22.23 35.40
N THR A 47 -41.35 22.06 34.10
CA THR A 47 -42.22 21.20 33.30
C THR A 47 -41.70 19.75 33.45
N PRO A 48 -42.55 18.80 33.86
CA PRO A 48 -42.10 17.40 33.97
C PRO A 48 -41.66 16.88 32.60
N LEU A 49 -40.41 16.45 32.50
CA LEU A 49 -39.82 15.84 31.30
C LEU A 49 -40.65 14.60 30.91
N PRO A 50 -41.04 14.45 29.64
CA PRO A 50 -41.63 13.22 29.15
C PRO A 50 -40.65 12.07 29.39
N SER A 51 -41.18 10.99 30.00
CA SER A 51 -40.42 9.76 30.25
C SER A 51 -39.88 9.23 28.92
N PHE A 52 -38.58 9.36 28.69
CA PHE A 52 -37.92 8.75 27.50
C PHE A 52 -38.00 7.23 27.66
N VAL A 53 -38.84 6.59 26.86
CA VAL A 53 -38.77 5.16 26.66
C VAL A 53 -37.46 4.91 25.89
N GLN A 54 -36.48 4.39 26.62
CA GLN A 54 -35.19 4.03 26.03
C GLN A 54 -35.45 2.98 24.93
N PRO A 55 -35.10 3.25 23.66
CA PRO A 55 -35.27 2.24 22.64
C PRO A 55 -34.43 1.02 23.01
N THR A 56 -35.09 -0.12 23.19
CA THR A 56 -34.42 -1.40 23.39
C THR A 56 -33.52 -1.63 22.20
N SER A 57 -32.21 -1.48 22.38
CA SER A 57 -31.23 -1.81 21.35
C SER A 57 -31.38 -3.30 21.07
N LEU A 58 -31.86 -3.62 19.87
CA LEU A 58 -31.81 -4.99 19.36
C LEU A 58 -30.35 -5.45 19.43
N PRO A 59 -30.09 -6.68 19.88
CA PRO A 59 -28.73 -7.21 19.86
C PRO A 59 -28.21 -7.14 18.42
N ILE A 60 -27.16 -6.34 18.19
CA ILE A 60 -26.45 -6.34 16.93
C ILE A 60 -25.75 -7.69 16.85
N THR A 61 -26.34 -8.64 16.13
CA THR A 61 -25.66 -9.85 15.75
C THR A 61 -24.48 -9.42 14.88
N PRO A 62 -23.22 -9.73 15.25
CA PRO A 62 -22.10 -9.39 14.40
C PRO A 62 -22.34 -10.08 13.05
N THR A 63 -22.54 -9.30 12.00
CA THR A 63 -22.55 -9.81 10.64
C THR A 63 -21.11 -10.19 10.32
N ILE A 64 -20.81 -11.48 10.34
CA ILE A 64 -19.53 -11.99 9.84
C ILE A 64 -19.64 -11.87 8.32
N ASP A 65 -18.80 -11.01 7.74
CA ASP A 65 -18.70 -10.88 6.29
C ASP A 65 -18.37 -12.23 5.66
N PRO A 66 -19.10 -12.65 4.61
CA PRO A 66 -18.89 -13.96 4.04
C PRO A 66 -17.47 -14.08 3.46
N VAL A 67 -16.71 -15.07 3.93
CA VAL A 67 -15.43 -15.47 3.35
C VAL A 67 -15.73 -16.32 2.13
N TYR A 68 -15.28 -15.86 0.95
CA TYR A 68 -15.45 -16.58 -0.32
C TYR A 68 -14.38 -17.64 -0.54
N PHE A 69 -13.18 -17.38 -0.03
CA PHE A 69 -12.04 -18.27 -0.14
C PHE A 69 -10.99 -17.93 0.92
N ARG A 70 -10.38 -18.97 1.48
CA ARG A 70 -9.21 -18.84 2.34
C ARG A 70 -8.26 -20.01 2.09
N ASP A 71 -6.98 -19.72 2.00
CA ASP A 71 -5.88 -20.66 1.90
C ASP A 71 -4.91 -20.38 3.04
N GLU A 72 -4.66 -21.34 3.89
CA GLU A 72 -3.70 -21.26 5.00
C GLU A 72 -2.29 -21.65 4.57
N PHE A 73 -2.10 -22.03 3.30
CA PHE A 73 -0.81 -22.44 2.75
C PHE A 73 -0.12 -23.59 3.51
N ASP A 74 -0.92 -24.52 4.02
CA ASP A 74 -0.38 -25.66 4.77
C ASP A 74 0.55 -26.54 3.91
N ASP A 75 0.09 -27.68 3.41
CA ASP A 75 0.94 -28.64 2.68
C ASP A 75 0.82 -28.50 1.15
N VAL A 76 -0.33 -28.02 0.66
CA VAL A 76 -0.64 -27.87 -0.75
C VAL A 76 -1.39 -26.58 -1.01
N LEU A 77 -1.19 -25.97 -2.18
CA LEU A 77 -2.00 -24.83 -2.60
C LEU A 77 -3.46 -25.23 -2.78
N GLY A 78 -4.37 -24.46 -2.24
CA GLY A 78 -5.81 -24.63 -2.45
C GLY A 78 -6.19 -24.54 -3.93
N GLY A 79 -7.39 -25.00 -4.26
CA GLY A 79 -7.85 -25.00 -5.65
C GLY A 79 -7.97 -23.58 -6.25
N GLY A 80 -7.72 -23.49 -7.56
CA GLY A 80 -7.86 -22.27 -8.34
C GLY A 80 -6.63 -21.36 -8.43
N TRP A 81 -5.52 -21.73 -7.82
CA TRP A 81 -4.25 -21.03 -7.99
C TRP A 81 -3.57 -21.36 -9.31
N THR A 82 -2.93 -20.37 -9.90
CA THR A 82 -2.07 -20.45 -11.09
C THR A 82 -0.83 -19.59 -10.90
N TRP A 83 0.33 -20.10 -11.26
CA TRP A 83 1.55 -19.32 -11.29
C TRP A 83 1.68 -18.57 -12.62
N LEU A 84 1.93 -17.28 -12.54
CA LEU A 84 2.38 -16.49 -13.68
C LEU A 84 3.90 -16.47 -13.67
N ARG A 85 4.52 -17.01 -14.74
CA ARG A 85 5.98 -17.13 -14.91
C ARG A 85 6.65 -17.90 -13.76
N GLU A 86 6.22 -19.13 -13.54
CA GLU A 86 6.72 -19.99 -12.45
C GLU A 86 8.20 -20.37 -12.62
N ILE A 87 8.93 -20.29 -11.51
CA ILE A 87 10.22 -20.94 -11.29
C ILE A 87 10.09 -21.78 -10.01
N PRO A 88 9.88 -23.11 -10.13
CA PRO A 88 9.50 -23.96 -8.99
C PRO A 88 10.47 -23.91 -7.81
N GLY A 89 11.76 -23.77 -8.04
CA GLY A 89 12.77 -23.68 -6.97
C GLY A 89 12.77 -22.39 -6.16
N GLN A 90 11.99 -21.39 -6.57
CA GLN A 90 11.93 -20.08 -5.94
C GLN A 90 10.69 -19.88 -5.04
N TRP A 91 9.86 -20.89 -4.86
CA TRP A 91 8.77 -20.88 -3.90
C TRP A 91 8.70 -22.19 -3.11
N SER A 92 7.99 -22.22 -1.99
CA SER A 92 7.88 -23.43 -1.15
C SER A 92 6.79 -23.25 -0.10
N LEU A 93 6.06 -24.34 0.18
CA LEU A 93 5.18 -24.51 1.34
C LEU A 93 5.89 -25.21 2.50
N GLU A 94 6.99 -25.93 2.23
CA GLU A 94 7.71 -26.74 3.21
C GLU A 94 8.74 -25.94 4.03
N LYS A 95 9.37 -24.90 3.41
CA LYS A 95 10.45 -24.14 4.06
C LYS A 95 10.01 -23.33 5.28
N VAL A 96 8.74 -22.96 5.32
CA VAL A 96 8.06 -22.34 6.46
C VAL A 96 6.69 -23.02 6.55
N PRO A 97 6.55 -24.08 7.35
CA PRO A 97 5.29 -24.82 7.46
C PRO A 97 4.11 -23.91 7.82
N GLY A 98 2.96 -24.11 7.17
CA GLY A 98 1.79 -23.26 7.34
C GLY A 98 1.92 -21.89 6.67
N SER A 99 2.79 -21.73 5.67
CA SER A 99 2.98 -20.48 4.95
C SER A 99 3.53 -20.67 3.55
N LEU A 100 3.15 -19.81 2.64
CA LEU A 100 3.77 -19.71 1.31
C LEU A 100 5.01 -18.83 1.37
N ARG A 101 6.17 -19.40 1.10
CA ARG A 101 7.42 -18.66 0.94
C ARG A 101 7.70 -18.43 -0.54
N ILE A 102 7.90 -17.18 -0.95
CA ILE A 102 8.37 -16.80 -2.28
C ILE A 102 9.72 -16.11 -2.15
N ALA A 103 10.76 -16.67 -2.77
CA ALA A 103 12.04 -15.99 -2.96
C ALA A 103 11.94 -15.16 -4.24
N GLY A 104 11.60 -13.88 -4.09
CA GLY A 104 11.34 -13.00 -5.22
C GLY A 104 12.53 -12.88 -6.16
N GLY A 105 12.28 -13.08 -7.46
CA GLY A 105 13.24 -12.89 -8.52
C GLY A 105 13.37 -11.42 -8.94
N ARG A 106 14.30 -11.15 -9.84
CA ARG A 106 14.40 -9.85 -10.52
C ARG A 106 13.24 -9.69 -11.49
N GLY A 107 12.80 -8.46 -11.68
CA GLY A 107 11.83 -8.11 -12.68
C GLY A 107 10.61 -7.36 -12.18
N SER A 108 9.82 -6.87 -13.09
CA SER A 108 8.58 -6.16 -12.81
C SER A 108 7.40 -6.80 -13.57
N VAL A 109 6.19 -6.56 -13.07
CA VAL A 109 4.96 -7.07 -13.69
C VAL A 109 4.79 -6.50 -15.10
N ASN A 110 4.91 -5.16 -15.23
CA ASN A 110 4.72 -4.46 -16.49
C ASN A 110 5.80 -4.73 -17.54
N ALA A 111 7.01 -5.10 -17.14
CA ALA A 111 8.06 -5.55 -18.06
C ALA A 111 8.00 -7.05 -18.36
N GLU A 112 7.01 -7.77 -17.82
CA GLU A 112 6.82 -9.22 -17.97
C GLU A 112 7.99 -10.09 -17.48
N THR A 113 8.83 -9.54 -16.62
CA THR A 113 10.04 -10.19 -16.13
C THR A 113 9.94 -10.70 -14.69
N MET A 114 8.96 -10.22 -13.91
CA MET A 114 8.70 -10.75 -12.56
C MET A 114 8.19 -12.19 -12.64
N THR A 115 8.80 -13.07 -11.86
CA THR A 115 8.46 -14.49 -11.77
C THR A 115 7.70 -14.79 -10.49
N ASN A 116 7.07 -15.96 -10.41
CA ASN A 116 6.38 -16.48 -9.23
C ASN A 116 5.31 -15.51 -8.68
N ILE A 117 4.48 -14.98 -9.56
CA ILE A 117 3.25 -14.29 -9.15
C ILE A 117 2.18 -15.36 -9.01
N LEU A 118 1.65 -15.56 -7.79
CA LEU A 118 0.59 -16.53 -7.52
C LEU A 118 -0.76 -15.84 -7.65
N LEU A 119 -1.57 -16.30 -8.61
CA LEU A 119 -2.83 -15.67 -8.97
C LEU A 119 -3.98 -16.67 -8.94
N ARG A 120 -5.18 -16.19 -8.66
CA ARG A 120 -6.45 -16.89 -8.77
C ARG A 120 -7.51 -15.99 -9.40
N PRO A 121 -8.61 -16.55 -9.93
CA PRO A 121 -9.71 -15.73 -10.45
C PRO A 121 -10.24 -14.75 -9.42
N ALA A 122 -10.44 -13.49 -9.82
CA ALA A 122 -11.08 -12.49 -8.98
C ALA A 122 -12.60 -12.75 -8.88
N PRO A 123 -13.25 -12.49 -7.72
CA PRO A 123 -14.70 -12.47 -7.63
C PRO A 123 -15.30 -11.39 -8.53
N ALA A 124 -16.54 -11.60 -8.97
CA ALA A 124 -17.31 -10.54 -9.59
C ALA A 124 -17.75 -9.50 -8.53
N GLY A 125 -17.83 -8.23 -8.92
CA GLY A 125 -18.31 -7.15 -8.05
C GLY A 125 -17.27 -6.69 -7.02
N ASP A 126 -17.78 -6.31 -5.86
CA ASP A 126 -16.98 -5.80 -4.75
C ASP A 126 -16.37 -6.96 -3.95
N PHE A 127 -15.14 -6.79 -3.52
CA PHE A 127 -14.42 -7.78 -2.71
C PHE A 127 -13.28 -7.14 -1.94
N GLN A 128 -12.77 -7.86 -0.97
CA GLN A 128 -11.47 -7.56 -0.36
C GLN A 128 -10.57 -8.80 -0.38
N ILE A 129 -9.28 -8.57 -0.46
CA ILE A 129 -8.25 -9.59 -0.30
C ILE A 129 -7.33 -9.22 0.84
N GLN A 130 -6.90 -10.22 1.61
CA GLN A 130 -6.08 -10.00 2.81
C GLN A 130 -5.02 -11.09 2.93
N THR A 131 -3.87 -10.74 3.52
CA THR A 131 -2.79 -11.66 3.87
C THR A 131 -2.01 -11.13 5.08
N LEU A 132 -1.43 -12.02 5.88
CA LEU A 132 -0.37 -11.68 6.80
C LEU A 132 0.97 -11.90 6.09
N LEU A 133 1.73 -10.83 5.95
CA LEU A 133 3.03 -10.83 5.30
C LEU A 133 4.15 -10.70 6.33
N THR A 134 5.15 -11.59 6.24
CA THR A 134 6.47 -11.39 6.88
C THR A 134 7.49 -11.12 5.79
N PHE A 135 8.11 -9.92 5.82
CA PHE A 135 9.07 -9.50 4.82
C PHE A 135 10.06 -8.50 5.40
N GLU A 136 11.33 -8.65 5.06
CA GLU A 136 12.41 -7.80 5.56
C GLU A 136 13.24 -7.21 4.41
N PRO A 137 12.66 -6.29 3.61
CA PRO A 137 13.39 -5.67 2.51
C PRO A 137 14.47 -4.73 3.04
N ASP A 138 15.68 -4.83 2.50
CA ASP A 138 16.84 -4.02 2.88
C ASP A 138 17.54 -3.36 1.68
N GLN A 139 17.15 -3.76 0.47
CA GLN A 139 17.73 -3.25 -0.77
C GLN A 139 16.67 -2.63 -1.68
N ASN A 140 17.12 -1.65 -2.45
CA ASN A 140 16.26 -0.87 -3.33
C ASN A 140 15.44 -1.74 -4.28
N HIS A 141 14.14 -1.42 -4.38
CA HIS A 141 13.16 -2.08 -5.24
C HIS A 141 12.73 -3.50 -4.83
N GLN A 142 13.17 -4.02 -3.70
CA GLN A 142 12.56 -5.22 -3.13
C GLN A 142 11.10 -4.92 -2.73
N PHE A 143 10.18 -5.79 -3.15
CA PHE A 143 8.76 -5.65 -2.93
C PHE A 143 8.09 -7.00 -2.69
N ALA A 144 7.13 -7.05 -1.76
CA ALA A 144 6.23 -8.18 -1.57
C ALA A 144 4.85 -7.70 -1.12
N GLY A 145 3.79 -8.36 -1.59
CA GLY A 145 2.44 -7.97 -1.19
C GLY A 145 1.33 -8.57 -2.04
N LEU A 146 0.20 -7.89 -2.02
CA LEU A 146 -1.02 -8.21 -2.73
C LEU A 146 -1.01 -7.63 -4.14
N VAL A 147 -1.71 -8.28 -5.05
CA VAL A 147 -1.95 -7.80 -6.42
C VAL A 147 -3.40 -8.02 -6.83
N ILE A 148 -3.98 -7.01 -7.47
CA ILE A 148 -5.21 -7.08 -8.27
C ILE A 148 -4.78 -6.88 -9.72
N TYR A 149 -5.06 -7.86 -10.58
CA TYR A 149 -4.44 -7.98 -11.89
C TYR A 149 -5.49 -8.15 -12.97
N GLN A 150 -5.42 -7.35 -14.00
CA GLN A 150 -6.12 -7.53 -15.26
C GLN A 150 -5.17 -8.09 -16.31
N ASP A 151 -4.04 -7.45 -16.50
CA ASP A 151 -2.95 -7.82 -17.41
C ASP A 151 -1.64 -7.13 -16.99
N ASN A 152 -0.53 -7.36 -17.72
CA ASN A 152 0.78 -6.78 -17.39
C ASN A 152 0.84 -5.24 -17.45
N ASN A 153 -0.11 -4.60 -18.10
CA ASN A 153 -0.19 -3.14 -18.24
C ASN A 153 -1.22 -2.50 -17.29
N ASN A 154 -2.12 -3.30 -16.72
CA ASN A 154 -3.23 -2.84 -15.91
C ASN A 154 -3.33 -3.69 -14.64
N PHE A 155 -2.78 -3.18 -13.55
CA PHE A 155 -2.78 -3.86 -12.24
C PHE A 155 -2.56 -2.88 -11.10
N ILE A 156 -2.95 -3.29 -9.91
CA ILE A 156 -2.65 -2.59 -8.65
C ILE A 156 -1.85 -3.55 -7.78
N GLN A 157 -0.70 -3.09 -7.30
CA GLN A 157 0.11 -3.81 -6.32
C GLN A 157 0.25 -2.98 -5.05
N ALA A 158 0.13 -3.66 -3.90
CA ALA A 158 0.21 -3.02 -2.60
C ALA A 158 0.89 -3.94 -1.58
N GLY A 159 1.88 -3.42 -0.85
CA GLY A 159 2.65 -4.24 0.05
C GLY A 159 3.81 -3.53 0.70
N GLN A 160 4.72 -4.31 1.26
CA GLN A 160 5.95 -3.82 1.87
C GLN A 160 7.09 -3.78 0.86
N ALA A 161 7.90 -2.74 0.92
CA ALA A 161 9.02 -2.56 0.01
C ALA A 161 10.17 -1.78 0.67
N TYR A 162 11.31 -1.78 -0.02
CA TYR A 162 12.40 -0.86 0.25
C TYR A 162 12.69 -0.03 -1.01
N CYS A 163 12.72 1.29 -0.84
CA CYS A 163 12.95 2.23 -1.93
C CYS A 163 13.82 3.40 -1.47
N ARG A 164 14.89 3.71 -2.22
CA ARG A 164 15.73 4.91 -2.02
C ARG A 164 15.59 5.84 -3.21
N GLY A 165 15.53 7.14 -2.93
CA GLY A 165 15.43 8.17 -3.95
C GLY A 165 14.27 9.13 -3.69
N GLY A 166 14.02 10.04 -4.62
CA GLY A 166 12.93 11.01 -4.50
C GLY A 166 11.56 10.31 -4.47
N GLY A 167 10.72 10.69 -3.52
CA GLY A 167 9.38 10.12 -3.32
C GLY A 167 9.35 8.77 -2.57
N CYS A 168 10.50 8.26 -2.13
CA CYS A 168 10.60 7.03 -1.37
C CYS A 168 10.69 7.30 0.14
N VAL A 169 10.22 6.33 0.95
CA VAL A 169 10.27 6.39 2.42
C VAL A 169 11.22 5.34 3.02
N SER A 170 12.19 4.84 2.24
CA SER A 170 13.05 3.71 2.59
C SER A 170 12.22 2.44 2.79
N ARG A 171 12.36 1.74 3.92
CA ARG A 171 11.49 0.62 4.27
C ARG A 171 10.10 1.13 4.61
N GLY A 172 9.10 0.65 3.90
CA GLY A 172 7.75 1.15 4.06
C GLY A 172 6.70 0.30 3.37
N ILE A 173 5.48 0.81 3.46
CA ILE A 173 4.30 0.28 2.79
C ILE A 173 4.05 1.15 1.57
N TYR A 174 3.80 0.51 0.43
CA TYR A 174 3.63 1.17 -0.86
C TYR A 174 2.41 0.64 -1.59
N MET A 175 1.71 1.52 -2.30
CA MET A 175 0.66 1.17 -3.24
C MET A 175 0.93 1.85 -4.57
N ASN A 176 0.98 1.06 -5.63
CA ASN A 176 1.16 1.52 -6.99
C ASN A 176 0.02 1.01 -7.88
N HIS A 177 -0.53 1.90 -8.70
CA HIS A 177 -1.46 1.58 -9.76
C HIS A 177 -0.76 1.72 -11.11
N TYR A 178 -0.86 0.70 -11.95
CA TYR A 178 -0.40 0.71 -13.33
C TYR A 178 -1.61 0.71 -14.26
N GLY A 179 -1.67 1.70 -15.12
CA GLY A 179 -2.65 1.80 -16.20
C GLY A 179 -1.95 1.99 -17.54
N LYS A 180 -2.25 1.14 -18.52
CA LYS A 180 -1.61 1.15 -19.85
C LYS A 180 -0.08 1.06 -19.77
N GLY A 181 0.44 0.30 -18.84
CA GLY A 181 1.87 0.10 -18.59
C GLY A 181 2.60 1.24 -17.87
N LEU A 182 1.91 2.30 -17.49
CA LEU A 182 2.46 3.46 -16.80
C LEU A 182 1.96 3.55 -15.37
N ILE A 183 2.78 4.10 -14.49
CA ILE A 183 2.36 4.40 -13.12
C ILE A 183 1.34 5.54 -13.15
N VAL A 184 0.18 5.31 -12.53
CA VAL A 184 -0.89 6.30 -12.35
C VAL A 184 -0.72 6.99 -11.01
N PRO A 185 -0.47 8.30 -10.96
CA PRO A 185 -0.32 9.03 -9.72
C PRO A 185 -1.67 9.18 -8.96
N PRO A 186 -1.60 9.44 -7.63
CA PRO A 186 -0.41 9.54 -6.80
C PRO A 186 0.14 8.17 -6.41
N ASN A 187 1.46 8.07 -6.20
CA ASN A 187 2.05 6.91 -5.53
C ASN A 187 1.87 7.07 -4.02
N PHE A 188 1.38 6.05 -3.36
CA PHE A 188 1.23 6.08 -1.91
C PHE A 188 2.41 5.36 -1.26
N ALA A 189 3.01 6.02 -0.26
CA ALA A 189 4.11 5.46 0.51
C ALA A 189 4.02 5.91 1.96
N GLN A 190 4.19 4.99 2.89
CA GLN A 190 4.18 5.24 4.34
C GLN A 190 5.33 4.51 5.00
N VAL A 191 6.07 5.18 5.90
CA VAL A 191 7.13 4.55 6.69
C VAL A 191 6.55 3.41 7.52
N TYR A 192 7.15 2.22 7.40
CA TYR A 192 6.78 1.04 8.18
C TYR A 192 8.01 0.19 8.44
N LYS A 193 8.39 0.04 9.71
CA LYS A 193 9.66 -0.59 10.08
C LYS A 193 9.55 -2.04 10.54
N ASN A 194 8.32 -2.49 10.88
CA ASN A 194 8.10 -3.87 11.30
C ASN A 194 8.20 -4.82 10.10
N ASN A 195 8.64 -6.05 10.35
CA ASN A 195 8.76 -7.09 9.32
C ASN A 195 7.44 -7.79 9.05
N VAL A 196 6.48 -7.69 9.97
CA VAL A 196 5.19 -8.38 9.94
C VAL A 196 4.08 -7.36 9.81
N VAL A 197 3.18 -7.59 8.86
CA VAL A 197 2.03 -6.69 8.59
C VAL A 197 0.87 -7.47 7.98
N VAL A 198 -0.35 -7.19 8.42
CA VAL A 198 -1.56 -7.61 7.69
C VAL A 198 -1.84 -6.57 6.60
N LEU A 199 -1.89 -7.03 5.36
CA LEU A 199 -2.21 -6.25 4.19
C LEU A 199 -3.65 -6.52 3.77
N ARG A 200 -4.39 -5.49 3.39
CA ARG A 200 -5.75 -5.61 2.85
C ARG A 200 -5.94 -4.67 1.65
N LEU A 201 -6.37 -5.22 0.52
CA LEU A 201 -6.83 -4.48 -0.64
C LEU A 201 -8.33 -4.67 -0.82
N VAL A 202 -9.06 -3.57 -0.86
CA VAL A 202 -10.52 -3.53 -0.98
C VAL A 202 -10.90 -2.94 -2.32
N ARG A 203 -11.76 -3.62 -3.08
CA ARG A 203 -12.44 -3.08 -4.26
C ARG A 203 -13.89 -2.76 -3.93
N LYS A 204 -14.30 -1.50 -4.19
CA LYS A 204 -15.69 -1.04 -4.14
C LYS A 204 -16.01 -0.24 -5.41
N GLY A 205 -16.75 -0.85 -6.32
CA GLY A 205 -16.95 -0.27 -7.65
C GLY A 205 -15.64 -0.06 -8.39
N THR A 206 -15.32 1.21 -8.68
CA THR A 206 -14.07 1.65 -9.31
C THR A 206 -12.98 2.03 -8.31
N SER A 207 -13.31 2.06 -7.02
CA SER A 207 -12.38 2.46 -5.96
C SER A 207 -11.59 1.25 -5.43
N TYR A 208 -10.27 1.39 -5.36
CA TYR A 208 -9.33 0.41 -4.82
C TYR A 208 -8.61 1.01 -3.62
N ILE A 209 -8.89 0.49 -2.43
CA ILE A 209 -8.40 1.03 -1.16
C ILE A 209 -7.38 0.07 -0.58
N PHE A 210 -6.21 0.59 -0.19
CA PHE A 210 -5.19 -0.18 0.49
C PHE A 210 -5.14 0.19 1.97
N GLU A 211 -5.15 -0.83 2.82
CA GLU A 211 -5.14 -0.73 4.26
C GLU A 211 -4.13 -1.71 4.86
N ILE A 212 -3.62 -1.35 6.03
CA ILE A 212 -2.70 -2.18 6.81
C ILE A 212 -3.16 -2.31 8.25
N SER A 213 -2.77 -3.40 8.89
CA SER A 213 -2.96 -3.62 10.31
C SER A 213 -1.73 -4.30 10.92
N GLY A 214 -1.42 -3.98 12.18
CA GLY A 214 -0.40 -4.67 12.96
C GLY A 214 -0.93 -5.87 13.74
N ASP A 215 -2.25 -5.93 13.97
CA ASP A 215 -2.91 -6.95 14.82
C ASP A 215 -4.04 -7.72 14.11
N GLY A 216 -4.31 -7.38 12.85
CA GLY A 216 -5.40 -7.94 12.05
C GLY A 216 -6.81 -7.47 12.46
N LYS A 217 -6.94 -6.55 13.41
CA LYS A 217 -8.23 -6.06 13.94
C LYS A 217 -8.52 -4.62 13.58
N VAL A 218 -7.53 -3.73 13.76
CA VAL A 218 -7.66 -2.31 13.44
C VAL A 218 -6.88 -2.03 12.18
N PHE A 219 -7.56 -1.55 11.14
CA PHE A 219 -6.97 -1.24 9.85
C PHE A 219 -6.85 0.26 9.63
N TYR A 220 -5.72 0.66 9.05
CA TYR A 220 -5.39 2.04 8.70
C TYR A 220 -5.23 2.17 7.20
N LYS A 221 -5.96 3.10 6.60
CA LYS A 221 -5.87 3.40 5.15
C LYS A 221 -4.50 3.99 4.82
N VAL A 222 -3.83 3.41 3.83
CA VAL A 222 -2.58 3.93 3.24
C VAL A 222 -2.88 4.83 2.05
N GLY A 223 -3.79 4.40 1.17
CA GLY A 223 -4.17 5.14 -0.02
C GLY A 223 -5.34 4.53 -0.76
N SER A 224 -5.76 5.18 -1.84
CA SER A 224 -6.76 4.64 -2.76
C SER A 224 -6.58 5.18 -4.17
N HIS A 225 -6.89 4.34 -5.16
CA HIS A 225 -6.96 4.72 -6.57
C HIS A 225 -8.37 4.49 -7.11
N GLU A 226 -8.79 5.35 -8.03
CA GLU A 226 -9.93 5.09 -8.90
C GLU A 226 -9.41 4.48 -10.20
N SER A 227 -10.05 3.41 -10.68
CA SER A 227 -9.69 2.73 -11.92
C SER A 227 -10.90 2.02 -12.52
N ASP A 228 -11.05 2.12 -13.83
CA ASP A 228 -12.01 1.38 -14.63
C ASP A 228 -11.51 -0.03 -15.01
N MET A 229 -10.37 -0.43 -14.45
CA MET A 229 -9.79 -1.76 -14.63
C MET A 229 -10.82 -2.84 -14.28
N THR A 230 -10.90 -3.87 -15.12
CA THR A 230 -11.67 -5.07 -14.85
C THR A 230 -10.75 -6.13 -14.24
N PRO A 231 -10.80 -6.38 -12.93
CA PRO A 231 -9.95 -7.41 -12.32
C PRO A 231 -10.29 -8.79 -12.86
N LEU A 232 -9.30 -9.49 -13.40
CA LEU A 232 -9.42 -10.88 -13.84
C LEU A 232 -8.87 -11.84 -12.79
N GLN A 233 -7.83 -11.43 -12.10
CA GLN A 233 -7.13 -12.24 -11.11
C GLN A 233 -6.70 -11.40 -9.90
N ILE A 234 -6.52 -12.08 -8.79
CA ILE A 234 -6.04 -11.54 -7.52
C ILE A 234 -5.00 -12.48 -6.94
N GLY A 235 -4.10 -11.99 -6.10
CA GLY A 235 -3.12 -12.87 -5.50
C GLY A 235 -1.99 -12.16 -4.76
N VAL A 236 -0.86 -12.87 -4.71
CA VAL A 236 0.36 -12.41 -4.03
C VAL A 236 1.56 -12.42 -4.98
N LEU A 237 2.50 -11.55 -4.72
CA LEU A 237 3.75 -11.47 -5.45
C LEU A 237 4.91 -11.06 -4.54
N ALA A 238 6.12 -11.47 -4.91
CA ALA A 238 7.34 -10.97 -4.32
C ALA A 238 8.40 -10.85 -5.40
N GLY A 239 9.19 -9.77 -5.38
CA GLY A 239 10.19 -9.57 -6.41
C GLY A 239 11.08 -8.37 -6.15
N GLN A 240 11.87 -8.06 -7.15
CA GLN A 240 12.79 -6.97 -7.17
C GLN A 240 12.61 -6.18 -8.46
N ASN A 241 12.09 -4.98 -8.34
CA ASN A 241 11.54 -4.24 -9.47
C ASN A 241 12.60 -3.51 -10.33
N VAL A 242 13.90 -3.80 -10.26
CA VAL A 242 14.94 -3.16 -11.11
C VAL A 242 16.20 -4.01 -11.26
N ASP A 243 16.93 -3.73 -12.35
CA ASP A 243 18.24 -4.27 -12.67
C ASP A 243 19.32 -3.95 -11.61
N GLY A 244 20.13 -4.92 -11.27
CA GLY A 244 21.42 -4.71 -10.65
C GLY A 244 21.58 -5.17 -9.20
N ILE A 245 20.55 -5.59 -8.47
CA ILE A 245 20.71 -6.07 -7.10
C ILE A 245 20.63 -7.60 -7.05
N SER A 246 21.55 -8.21 -6.30
CA SER A 246 21.86 -9.63 -6.40
C SER A 246 21.17 -10.52 -5.38
N THR A 247 20.57 -9.96 -4.34
CA THR A 247 20.02 -10.75 -3.23
C THR A 247 18.51 -10.75 -3.23
N THR A 248 17.95 -11.96 -3.31
CA THR A 248 16.52 -12.17 -3.11
C THR A 248 16.23 -12.26 -1.61
N VAL A 249 15.34 -11.41 -1.11
CA VAL A 249 14.78 -11.55 0.23
C VAL A 249 13.48 -12.34 0.11
N PRO A 250 13.33 -13.46 0.83
CA PRO A 250 12.10 -14.22 0.80
C PRO A 250 10.98 -13.45 1.49
N ALA A 251 9.82 -13.43 0.86
CA ALA A 251 8.55 -13.04 1.46
C ALA A 251 7.83 -14.30 1.96
N VAL A 252 7.19 -14.22 3.11
CA VAL A 252 6.39 -15.30 3.70
C VAL A 252 4.97 -14.79 3.86
N PHE A 253 4.03 -15.48 3.26
CA PHE A 253 2.59 -15.22 3.33
C PHE A 253 1.96 -16.32 4.16
N ASP A 254 1.37 -15.95 5.30
CA ASP A 254 0.80 -16.91 6.26
C ASP A 254 -0.54 -17.48 5.77
N TYR A 255 -1.36 -16.63 5.19
CA TYR A 255 -2.62 -17.01 4.55
C TYR A 255 -2.96 -16.07 3.39
N PHE A 256 -3.94 -16.45 2.60
CA PHE A 256 -4.60 -15.56 1.65
C PHE A 256 -6.11 -15.71 1.78
N GLU A 257 -6.81 -14.61 2.00
CA GLU A 257 -8.26 -14.59 2.18
C GLU A 257 -8.94 -13.67 1.17
N VAL A 258 -10.11 -14.08 0.71
CA VAL A 258 -11.02 -13.30 -0.12
C VAL A 258 -12.39 -13.26 0.57
N SER A 259 -12.91 -12.07 0.80
CA SER A 259 -14.19 -11.89 1.47
C SER A 259 -14.98 -10.71 0.89
N SER A 260 -16.22 -10.50 1.36
CA SER A 260 -16.94 -9.26 1.09
C SER A 260 -16.25 -8.07 1.77
N PRO A 261 -16.35 -6.85 1.21
CA PRO A 261 -15.68 -5.66 1.72
C PRO A 261 -16.48 -4.95 2.83
#